data_c95b22127349200a6ab457178ec00088
#
_entry.id   c95b22127349200a6ab457178ec00088
#
_cell.length_a   1.000
_cell.length_b   1.000
_cell.length_c   1.000
_cell.angle_alpha   90.00
_cell.angle_beta   90.00
_cell.angle_gamma   90.00
#
_symmetry.space_group_name_H-M   'P 1'
#
loop_
_entity.id
_entity.type
_entity.pdbx_description
1 polymer ?
#
loop_
_entity_poly.entity_id
_entity_poly.type
_entity_poly.pdbx_seq_one_letter_code
_entity_poly.pdbx_strand_id
1 'polypeptide(L)'
;MALRVIRPGDRIEKKRAPRSGGGKQANRNVRRRMLVLMAICLLVGFLPVSAQLYKLMIVDHDQYEEMAIRNQTRNMALPAQRGLIYDRNMNILAASTTVETVFIDPNMIAKKMSDKNSPDPDLLNKIATGLSEILEDVTPEFVYKQAEDTKYQYKVIAKKVSEDTADEVRRFVNDNNIVGVNLESDAQRYYPYSSLAAQVLGFISEDNRGTEGIESYYDSDLQGTSGKIVTTRGNGGSEMLYTYEKYYDASDGDSLVLTLDTSVQYMLEKNLENAIERYEIQNGAFGIVMDVNTGDIVAMATLGSYDPNHYLEIYDPAQEAEMERQYQNLLAMKKDTEAYEEERTAYNNAVAAARLKQWRNRCVSDGYEPGSTFKLITLAAGLDCGAFTTQSSY
;
A
#
# COMPACT_ATOMS: atom_id res chain seq x y z
N MET A 1 31.03 95.06 -13.69
CA MET A 1 32.41 95.45 -13.97
C MET A 1 32.70 96.68 -13.11
N ALA A 2 33.45 96.50 -11.98
CA ALA A 2 33.97 97.59 -11.18
C ALA A 2 35.24 97.10 -10.55
N LEU A 3 36.39 97.39 -11.11
CA LEU A 3 37.74 97.16 -10.64
C LEU A 3 38.06 98.20 -9.54
N ARG A 4 38.40 97.70 -8.37
CA ARG A 4 38.86 98.51 -7.25
C ARG A 4 40.42 98.50 -7.23
N VAL A 5 41.03 99.59 -7.50
CA VAL A 5 42.49 99.80 -7.46
C VAL A 5 42.92 99.90 -5.99
N ILE A 6 43.89 99.04 -5.58
CA ILE A 6 44.51 99.09 -4.24
C ILE A 6 45.71 100.01 -4.33
N ARG A 7 45.83 101.05 -3.48
CA ARG A 7 46.93 101.93 -3.34
C ARG A 7 47.96 101.35 -2.32
N PRO A 8 49.22 101.59 -2.47
CA PRO A 8 50.25 101.11 -1.56
C PRO A 8 50.24 101.94 -0.28
N GLY A 9 49.87 101.32 0.86
CA GLY A 9 49.86 101.98 2.19
C GLY A 9 48.87 101.46 3.20
N ASP A 10 47.91 100.61 2.82
CA ASP A 10 46.92 100.14 3.79
C ASP A 10 47.44 98.98 4.59
N ARG A 11 47.61 99.20 5.89
CA ARG A 11 47.97 98.19 6.91
C ARG A 11 46.76 97.28 7.07
N ILE A 12 46.94 96.01 6.74
CA ILE A 12 45.98 94.95 7.04
C ILE A 12 46.12 94.54 8.53
N GLU A 13 45.15 94.92 9.32
CA GLU A 13 45.05 94.38 10.69
C GLU A 13 44.69 92.90 10.65
N LYS A 14 45.62 92.04 11.11
CA LYS A 14 45.36 90.65 11.32
C LYS A 14 44.45 90.48 12.52
N LYS A 15 43.16 90.20 12.35
CA LYS A 15 42.27 89.72 13.38
C LYS A 15 42.75 88.37 13.83
N ARG A 16 43.19 88.27 15.10
CA ARG A 16 43.54 87.01 15.79
C ARG A 16 42.29 86.14 15.91
N ALA A 17 42.30 84.93 15.36
CA ALA A 17 41.33 83.94 15.54
C ALA A 17 41.31 83.47 17.03
N PRO A 18 40.14 83.18 17.63
CA PRO A 18 40.05 82.69 19.00
C PRO A 18 40.70 81.29 19.10
N ARG A 19 41.56 81.07 20.08
CA ARG A 19 42.13 79.80 20.46
C ARG A 19 41.03 78.90 20.96
N SER A 20 40.57 77.90 20.16
CA SER A 20 39.80 76.77 20.69
C SER A 20 40.71 75.81 21.40
N GLY A 21 40.92 76.07 22.67
CA GLY A 21 41.54 75.07 23.57
C GLY A 21 40.44 74.26 24.20
N GLY A 22 40.43 72.93 24.07
CA GLY A 22 39.66 72.05 24.91
C GLY A 22 38.93 70.88 24.27
N GLY A 23 38.84 70.80 22.92
CA GLY A 23 37.98 69.78 22.27
C GLY A 23 38.57 68.36 22.01
N LYS A 24 39.88 68.20 22.04
CA LYS A 24 40.50 66.94 21.60
C LYS A 24 40.48 65.80 22.62
N GLN A 25 40.49 66.07 23.91
CA GLN A 25 40.49 65.04 24.95
C GLN A 25 39.09 64.52 25.29
N ALA A 26 38.08 65.39 25.30
CA ALA A 26 36.69 65.01 25.49
C ALA A 26 36.17 64.11 24.32
N ASN A 27 36.55 64.46 23.07
CA ASN A 27 36.15 63.72 21.88
C ASN A 27 36.79 62.31 21.82
N ARG A 28 37.97 62.11 22.35
CA ARG A 28 38.67 60.80 22.44
C ARG A 28 37.99 59.87 23.45
N ASN A 29 37.54 60.39 24.58
CA ASN A 29 36.83 59.59 25.61
C ASN A 29 35.39 59.21 25.17
N VAL A 30 34.68 60.11 24.52
CA VAL A 30 33.35 59.88 23.91
C VAL A 30 33.48 58.82 22.82
N ARG A 31 34.43 58.95 21.93
CA ARG A 31 34.68 57.97 20.84
C ARG A 31 35.05 56.58 21.41
N ARG A 32 35.85 56.51 22.48
CA ARG A 32 36.18 55.27 23.14
C ARG A 32 34.95 54.62 23.82
N ARG A 33 34.10 55.40 24.46
CA ARG A 33 32.84 54.94 25.05
C ARG A 33 31.84 54.47 23.97
N MET A 34 31.72 55.17 22.86
CA MET A 34 30.91 54.73 21.71
C MET A 34 31.45 53.40 21.09
N LEU A 35 32.76 53.25 20.93
CA LEU A 35 33.37 52.02 20.42
C LEU A 35 33.13 50.85 21.38
N VAL A 36 33.23 51.06 22.69
CA VAL A 36 32.93 50.04 23.69
C VAL A 36 31.46 49.66 23.71
N LEU A 37 30.55 50.64 23.65
CA LEU A 37 29.11 50.38 23.52
C LEU A 37 28.76 49.63 22.25
N MET A 38 29.35 50.00 21.11
CA MET A 38 29.14 49.33 19.82
C MET A 38 29.71 47.90 19.86
N ALA A 39 30.84 47.67 20.49
CA ALA A 39 31.41 46.34 20.69
C ALA A 39 30.54 45.46 21.59
N ILE A 40 29.97 46.03 22.67
CA ILE A 40 29.05 45.33 23.56
C ILE A 40 27.75 44.99 22.82
N CYS A 41 27.16 45.92 22.08
CA CYS A 41 25.97 45.65 21.27
C CYS A 41 26.22 44.57 20.18
N LEU A 42 27.39 44.60 19.55
CA LEU A 42 27.81 43.56 18.60
C LEU A 42 27.97 42.21 19.29
N LEU A 43 28.61 42.15 20.44
CA LEU A 43 28.80 40.94 21.24
C LEU A 43 27.46 40.37 21.72
N VAL A 44 26.61 41.22 22.33
CA VAL A 44 25.29 40.80 22.84
C VAL A 44 24.34 40.40 21.73
N GLY A 45 24.42 41.01 20.55
CA GLY A 45 23.59 40.66 19.38
C GLY A 45 24.11 39.41 18.62
N PHE A 46 25.41 39.36 18.40
CA PHE A 46 26.00 38.31 17.54
C PHE A 46 26.28 37.00 18.28
N LEU A 47 26.64 37.01 19.56
CA LEU A 47 26.95 35.82 20.34
C LEU A 47 25.74 34.86 20.45
N PRO A 48 24.52 35.29 20.81
CA PRO A 48 23.35 34.41 20.83
C PRO A 48 22.98 33.86 19.45
N VAL A 49 23.08 34.66 18.40
CA VAL A 49 22.82 34.23 17.04
C VAL A 49 23.85 33.18 16.60
N SER A 50 25.13 33.42 16.86
CA SER A 50 26.20 32.44 16.56
C SER A 50 26.05 31.16 17.36
N ALA A 51 25.67 31.25 18.63
CA ALA A 51 25.39 30.07 19.46
C ALA A 51 24.17 29.28 18.95
N GLN A 52 23.11 29.99 18.52
CA GLN A 52 21.96 29.35 17.91
C GLN A 52 22.26 28.71 16.55
N LEU A 53 23.08 29.38 15.75
CA LEU A 53 23.56 28.82 14.47
C LEU A 53 24.43 27.58 14.70
N TYR A 54 25.35 27.62 15.68
CA TYR A 54 26.13 26.46 16.06
C TYR A 54 25.27 25.30 16.52
N LYS A 55 24.26 25.56 17.33
CA LYS A 55 23.30 24.56 17.79
C LYS A 55 22.55 23.93 16.59
N LEU A 56 22.00 24.77 15.71
CA LEU A 56 21.25 24.32 14.53
C LEU A 56 22.11 23.56 13.51
N MET A 57 23.37 24.03 13.27
CA MET A 57 24.21 23.48 12.22
C MET A 57 25.07 22.29 12.66
N ILE A 58 25.34 22.12 13.96
CA ILE A 58 26.24 21.09 14.44
C ILE A 58 25.58 20.18 15.48
N VAL A 59 24.86 20.72 16.46
CA VAL A 59 24.25 19.91 17.54
C VAL A 59 22.98 19.23 17.07
N ASP A 60 22.11 19.98 16.40
CA ASP A 60 20.79 19.49 15.95
C ASP A 60 20.80 19.17 14.45
N HIS A 61 21.98 19.13 13.80
CA HIS A 61 22.14 18.90 12.37
C HIS A 61 21.42 17.64 11.90
N ASP A 62 21.72 16.52 12.53
CA ASP A 62 21.17 15.20 12.17
C ASP A 62 19.63 15.18 12.29
N GLN A 63 19.07 15.84 13.30
CA GLN A 63 17.64 15.93 13.50
C GLN A 63 16.95 16.78 12.42
N TYR A 64 17.55 17.91 12.06
CA TYR A 64 16.99 18.77 10.98
C TYR A 64 17.23 18.19 9.60
N GLU A 65 18.33 17.49 9.37
CA GLU A 65 18.60 16.74 8.15
C GLU A 65 17.56 15.61 7.98
N GLU A 66 17.29 14.84 9.04
CA GLU A 66 16.27 13.80 9.01
C GLU A 66 14.86 14.37 8.75
N MET A 67 14.50 15.49 9.38
CA MET A 67 13.24 16.17 9.12
C MET A 67 13.16 16.73 7.70
N ALA A 68 14.23 17.29 7.17
CA ALA A 68 14.29 17.79 5.81
C ALA A 68 14.17 16.65 4.78
N ILE A 69 14.90 15.55 4.99
CA ILE A 69 14.79 14.34 4.19
C ILE A 69 13.35 13.82 4.23
N ARG A 70 12.76 13.69 5.41
CA ARG A 70 11.38 13.20 5.58
C ARG A 70 10.33 14.07 4.89
N ASN A 71 10.54 15.40 4.85
CA ASN A 71 9.61 16.35 4.22
C ASN A 71 9.86 16.57 2.72
N GLN A 72 11.05 16.28 2.23
CA GLN A 72 11.47 16.50 0.84
C GLN A 72 11.59 15.20 0.02
N THR A 73 11.58 14.04 0.68
CA THR A 73 11.64 12.76 -0.03
C THR A 73 10.26 12.20 -0.26
N ARG A 74 10.01 11.78 -1.49
CA ARG A 74 8.91 10.90 -1.84
C ARG A 74 9.47 9.49 -1.89
N ASN A 75 8.94 8.63 -1.06
CA ASN A 75 9.23 7.20 -1.14
C ASN A 75 8.26 6.61 -2.17
N MET A 76 8.80 6.12 -3.25
CA MET A 76 8.04 5.30 -4.20
C MET A 76 8.33 3.84 -3.83
N ALA A 77 7.31 3.11 -3.42
CA ALA A 77 7.46 1.69 -3.14
C ALA A 77 7.72 0.95 -4.46
N LEU A 78 8.71 0.06 -4.44
CA LEU A 78 8.95 -0.90 -5.51
C LEU A 78 8.44 -2.25 -5.00
N PRO A 79 7.23 -2.71 -5.41
CA PRO A 79 6.67 -3.93 -4.88
C PRO A 79 7.55 -5.12 -5.25
N ALA A 80 7.83 -6.00 -4.26
CA ALA A 80 8.39 -7.31 -4.53
C ALA A 80 7.35 -8.20 -5.21
N GLN A 81 7.78 -9.06 -6.10
CA GLN A 81 6.89 -10.07 -6.67
C GLN A 81 6.73 -11.22 -5.68
N ARG A 82 5.48 -11.63 -5.44
CA ARG A 82 5.18 -12.79 -4.62
C ARG A 82 5.61 -14.06 -5.34
N GLY A 83 6.30 -14.96 -4.65
CA GLY A 83 6.82 -16.21 -5.20
C GLY A 83 5.75 -17.07 -5.85
N LEU A 84 6.13 -17.86 -6.83
CA LEU A 84 5.24 -18.77 -7.55
C LEU A 84 4.95 -20.03 -6.71
N ILE A 85 3.76 -20.62 -6.90
CA ILE A 85 3.44 -21.94 -6.34
C ILE A 85 3.29 -22.91 -7.50
N TYR A 86 4.05 -24.00 -7.45
CA TYR A 86 4.06 -25.04 -8.44
C TYR A 86 3.52 -26.37 -7.88
N ASP A 87 2.97 -27.20 -8.76
CA ASP A 87 2.78 -28.63 -8.46
C ASP A 87 4.10 -29.41 -8.59
N ARG A 88 4.08 -30.71 -8.28
CA ARG A 88 5.26 -31.58 -8.40
C ARG A 88 5.84 -31.69 -9.81
N ASN A 89 5.07 -31.35 -10.84
CA ASN A 89 5.43 -31.39 -12.25
C ASN A 89 5.81 -30.01 -12.79
N MET A 90 5.97 -29.01 -11.90
CA MET A 90 6.28 -27.63 -12.25
C MET A 90 5.16 -26.90 -13.02
N ASN A 91 3.91 -27.37 -12.91
CA ASN A 91 2.76 -26.59 -13.38
C ASN A 91 2.48 -25.46 -12.38
N ILE A 92 2.21 -24.26 -12.89
CA ILE A 92 1.95 -23.08 -12.06
C ILE A 92 0.55 -23.17 -11.47
N LEU A 93 0.46 -23.25 -10.13
CA LEU A 93 -0.80 -23.24 -9.38
C LEU A 93 -1.20 -21.83 -8.93
N ALA A 94 -0.21 -20.97 -8.64
CA ALA A 94 -0.45 -19.56 -8.33
C ALA A 94 0.72 -18.72 -8.85
N ALA A 95 0.39 -17.59 -9.49
CA ALA A 95 1.34 -16.61 -10.01
C ALA A 95 0.90 -15.19 -9.64
N SER A 96 1.84 -14.23 -9.69
CA SER A 96 1.52 -12.81 -9.57
C SER A 96 1.68 -12.13 -10.92
N THR A 97 0.75 -11.26 -11.26
CA THR A 97 0.83 -10.38 -12.42
C THR A 97 0.91 -8.94 -11.95
N THR A 98 1.62 -8.11 -12.71
CA THR A 98 1.71 -6.68 -12.43
C THR A 98 0.39 -6.02 -12.85
N VAL A 99 -0.15 -5.23 -11.95
CA VAL A 99 -1.33 -4.39 -12.14
C VAL A 99 -1.03 -3.01 -11.57
N GLU A 100 -1.96 -2.08 -11.65
CA GLU A 100 -1.76 -0.74 -11.14
C GLU A 100 -2.94 -0.26 -10.28
N THR A 101 -2.61 0.60 -9.33
CA THR A 101 -3.59 1.33 -8.53
C THR A 101 -3.65 2.77 -9.01
N VAL A 102 -4.85 3.21 -9.40
CA VAL A 102 -5.12 4.61 -9.79
C VAL A 102 -5.53 5.38 -8.56
N PHE A 103 -4.84 6.47 -8.27
CA PHE A 103 -5.16 7.34 -7.14
C PHE A 103 -5.11 8.81 -7.54
N ILE A 104 -5.81 9.66 -6.78
CA ILE A 104 -5.79 11.11 -6.93
C ILE A 104 -5.09 11.79 -5.75
N ASP A 105 -4.53 12.96 -6.02
CA ASP A 105 -4.05 13.91 -5.02
C ASP A 105 -5.03 15.10 -4.92
N PRO A 106 -6.00 15.07 -3.97
CA PRO A 106 -6.98 16.13 -3.80
C PRO A 106 -6.35 17.50 -3.52
N ASN A 107 -5.21 17.52 -2.80
CA ASN A 107 -4.51 18.76 -2.50
C ASN A 107 -3.92 19.41 -3.76
N MET A 108 -3.35 18.60 -4.65
CA MET A 108 -2.76 19.06 -5.90
C MET A 108 -3.84 19.54 -6.88
N ILE A 109 -4.95 18.83 -6.97
CA ILE A 109 -6.12 19.21 -7.78
C ILE A 109 -6.65 20.57 -7.31
N ALA A 110 -6.93 20.73 -6.01
CA ALA A 110 -7.45 21.98 -5.45
C ALA A 110 -6.50 23.17 -5.66
N LYS A 111 -5.19 22.95 -5.53
CA LYS A 111 -4.18 23.98 -5.82
C LYS A 111 -4.19 24.39 -7.28
N LYS A 112 -4.29 23.45 -8.21
CA LYS A 112 -4.33 23.75 -9.65
C LYS A 112 -5.61 24.45 -10.05
N MET A 113 -6.76 24.07 -9.49
CA MET A 113 -8.04 24.76 -9.72
C MET A 113 -8.00 26.24 -9.30
N SER A 114 -7.25 26.57 -8.25
CA SER A 114 -7.12 27.93 -7.67
C SER A 114 -5.82 28.63 -8.00
N ASP A 115 -5.02 28.12 -8.94
CA ASP A 115 -3.71 28.69 -9.31
C ASP A 115 -3.87 30.10 -9.87
N LYS A 116 -3.09 31.06 -9.33
CA LYS A 116 -3.15 32.46 -9.74
C LYS A 116 -2.62 32.70 -11.16
N ASN A 117 -1.73 31.85 -11.66
CA ASN A 117 -1.05 32.04 -12.95
C ASN A 117 -1.73 31.25 -14.08
N SER A 118 -2.31 30.11 -13.80
CA SER A 118 -2.94 29.21 -14.78
C SER A 118 -4.03 28.37 -14.11
N PRO A 119 -5.16 28.96 -13.72
CA PRO A 119 -6.25 28.24 -13.07
C PRO A 119 -6.93 27.28 -14.07
N ASP A 120 -7.32 26.11 -13.59
CA ASP A 120 -8.22 25.20 -14.31
C ASP A 120 -9.40 24.83 -13.40
N PRO A 121 -10.45 25.65 -13.35
CA PRO A 121 -11.60 25.44 -12.47
C PRO A 121 -12.41 24.20 -12.87
N ASP A 122 -12.28 23.70 -14.08
CA ASP A 122 -13.00 22.53 -14.60
C ASP A 122 -12.18 21.22 -14.46
N LEU A 123 -10.98 21.30 -13.87
CA LEU A 123 -10.07 20.16 -13.76
C LEU A 123 -10.72 18.95 -13.08
N LEU A 124 -11.41 19.16 -11.96
CA LEU A 124 -12.03 18.04 -11.22
C LEU A 124 -13.16 17.39 -12.04
N ASN A 125 -13.94 18.16 -12.79
CA ASN A 125 -14.96 17.62 -13.68
C ASN A 125 -14.34 16.78 -14.82
N LYS A 126 -13.26 17.29 -15.43
CA LYS A 126 -12.50 16.53 -16.44
C LYS A 126 -11.98 15.20 -15.90
N ILE A 127 -11.40 15.22 -14.68
CA ILE A 127 -10.90 14.01 -14.00
C ILE A 127 -12.05 13.03 -13.73
N ALA A 128 -13.15 13.52 -13.14
CA ALA A 128 -14.28 12.67 -12.78
C ALA A 128 -14.92 11.99 -13.99
N THR A 129 -15.16 12.76 -15.07
CA THR A 129 -15.74 12.24 -16.30
C THR A 129 -14.77 11.27 -16.99
N GLY A 130 -13.51 11.69 -17.19
CA GLY A 130 -12.55 10.86 -17.93
C GLY A 130 -12.20 9.55 -17.20
N LEU A 131 -12.04 9.57 -15.87
CA LEU A 131 -11.81 8.33 -15.12
C LEU A 131 -13.03 7.41 -15.12
N SER A 132 -14.25 7.95 -15.08
CA SER A 132 -15.46 7.11 -15.14
C SER A 132 -15.75 6.53 -16.54
N GLU A 133 -15.19 7.10 -17.60
CA GLU A 133 -15.28 6.54 -18.95
C GLU A 133 -14.28 5.39 -19.17
N ILE A 134 -13.13 5.43 -18.48
CA ILE A 134 -12.05 4.44 -18.63
C ILE A 134 -12.19 3.29 -17.62
N LEU A 135 -12.64 3.59 -16.39
CA LEU A 135 -12.70 2.64 -15.27
C LEU A 135 -14.16 2.19 -15.07
N GLU A 136 -14.46 0.93 -15.35
CA GLU A 136 -15.84 0.39 -15.37
C GLU A 136 -16.63 0.57 -14.07
N ASP A 137 -15.96 0.47 -12.90
CA ASP A 137 -16.60 0.51 -11.58
C ASP A 137 -16.54 1.89 -10.91
N VAL A 138 -16.10 2.93 -11.63
CA VAL A 138 -15.88 4.27 -11.08
C VAL A 138 -16.96 5.23 -11.59
N THR A 139 -17.73 5.80 -10.66
CA THR A 139 -18.72 6.85 -10.99
C THR A 139 -18.13 8.25 -10.77
N PRO A 140 -18.59 9.28 -11.50
CA PRO A 140 -18.13 10.65 -11.27
C PRO A 140 -18.36 11.12 -9.84
N GLU A 141 -19.49 10.73 -9.23
CA GLU A 141 -19.84 11.07 -7.85
C GLU A 141 -18.84 10.50 -6.85
N PHE A 142 -18.34 9.29 -7.10
CA PHE A 142 -17.29 8.67 -6.27
C PHE A 142 -16.00 9.48 -6.34
N VAL A 143 -15.57 9.90 -7.55
CA VAL A 143 -14.37 10.72 -7.74
C VAL A 143 -14.51 12.08 -7.03
N TYR A 144 -15.67 12.75 -7.16
CA TYR A 144 -15.95 13.99 -6.45
C TYR A 144 -15.84 13.82 -4.93
N LYS A 145 -16.44 12.77 -4.38
CA LYS A 145 -16.38 12.45 -2.95
C LYS A 145 -14.95 12.21 -2.46
N GLN A 146 -14.12 11.50 -3.25
CA GLN A 146 -12.72 11.28 -2.90
C GLN A 146 -11.88 12.56 -2.94
N ALA A 147 -12.26 13.52 -3.80
CA ALA A 147 -11.56 14.79 -3.95
C ALA A 147 -11.96 15.85 -2.92
N GLU A 148 -13.05 15.70 -2.16
CA GLU A 148 -13.54 16.67 -1.16
C GLU A 148 -12.52 16.98 -0.07
N ASP A 149 -11.81 15.96 0.43
CA ASP A 149 -10.85 16.14 1.53
C ASP A 149 -9.45 16.49 1.01
N THR A 150 -9.24 17.76 0.78
CA THR A 150 -7.99 18.34 0.26
C THR A 150 -6.79 18.25 1.22
N LYS A 151 -6.95 17.70 2.42
CA LYS A 151 -5.84 17.45 3.34
C LYS A 151 -4.99 16.27 2.93
N TYR A 152 -5.60 15.31 2.21
CA TYR A 152 -4.91 14.12 1.74
C TYR A 152 -4.27 14.34 0.37
N GLN A 153 -3.16 13.65 0.15
CA GLN A 153 -2.43 13.63 -1.12
C GLN A 153 -2.55 12.27 -1.83
N TYR A 154 -3.26 11.32 -1.21
CA TYR A 154 -3.44 9.97 -1.71
C TYR A 154 -4.87 9.50 -1.42
N LYS A 155 -5.67 9.37 -2.46
CA LYS A 155 -7.03 8.82 -2.40
C LYS A 155 -7.20 7.85 -3.57
N VAL A 156 -7.38 6.58 -3.25
CA VAL A 156 -7.53 5.51 -4.24
C VAL A 156 -8.86 5.67 -4.98
N ILE A 157 -8.79 5.59 -6.30
CA ILE A 157 -9.95 5.57 -7.21
C ILE A 157 -10.24 4.16 -7.69
N ALA A 158 -9.22 3.43 -8.15
CA ALA A 158 -9.37 2.04 -8.55
C ALA A 158 -8.11 1.25 -8.20
N LYS A 159 -8.29 0.03 -7.71
CA LYS A 159 -7.20 -0.92 -7.42
C LYS A 159 -7.16 -2.00 -8.50
N LYS A 160 -6.00 -2.65 -8.65
CA LYS A 160 -5.82 -3.84 -9.51
C LYS A 160 -6.23 -3.60 -10.97
N VAL A 161 -5.97 -2.40 -11.47
CA VAL A 161 -6.24 -2.01 -12.85
C VAL A 161 -5.25 -2.72 -13.78
N SER A 162 -5.74 -3.29 -14.88
CA SER A 162 -4.90 -3.95 -15.87
C SER A 162 -3.93 -2.97 -16.54
N GLU A 163 -2.82 -3.48 -17.08
CA GLU A 163 -1.81 -2.66 -17.77
C GLU A 163 -2.43 -1.89 -18.95
N ASP A 164 -3.30 -2.53 -19.73
CA ASP A 164 -3.97 -1.89 -20.87
C ASP A 164 -4.83 -0.70 -20.41
N THR A 165 -5.66 -0.89 -19.38
CA THR A 165 -6.52 0.17 -18.83
C THR A 165 -5.67 1.27 -18.14
N ALA A 166 -4.59 0.89 -17.47
CA ALA A 166 -3.65 1.85 -16.87
C ALA A 166 -2.98 2.72 -17.94
N ASP A 167 -2.64 2.15 -19.11
CA ASP A 167 -2.13 2.89 -20.25
C ASP A 167 -3.16 3.86 -20.86
N GLU A 168 -4.45 3.52 -20.79
CA GLU A 168 -5.51 4.44 -21.18
C GLU A 168 -5.62 5.61 -20.21
N VAL A 169 -5.53 5.34 -18.92
CA VAL A 169 -5.47 6.41 -17.92
C VAL A 169 -4.24 7.31 -18.11
N ARG A 170 -3.06 6.74 -18.40
CA ARG A 170 -1.84 7.51 -18.71
C ARG A 170 -2.01 8.40 -19.94
N ARG A 171 -2.59 7.86 -21.02
CA ARG A 171 -2.88 8.64 -22.22
C ARG A 171 -3.85 9.77 -21.90
N PHE A 172 -4.94 9.49 -21.21
CA PHE A 172 -5.90 10.50 -20.77
C PHE A 172 -5.24 11.64 -19.98
N VAL A 173 -4.39 11.28 -18.98
CA VAL A 173 -3.65 12.24 -18.15
C VAL A 173 -2.71 13.12 -18.98
N ASN A 174 -1.94 12.51 -19.89
CA ASN A 174 -0.97 13.22 -20.72
C ASN A 174 -1.64 14.11 -21.77
N ASP A 175 -2.62 13.60 -22.51
CA ASP A 175 -3.27 14.31 -23.62
C ASP A 175 -4.06 15.52 -23.13
N ASN A 176 -4.62 15.45 -21.93
CA ASN A 176 -5.40 16.52 -21.33
C ASN A 176 -4.62 17.37 -20.32
N ASN A 177 -3.30 17.13 -20.15
CA ASN A 177 -2.45 17.78 -19.14
C ASN A 177 -3.08 17.76 -17.73
N ILE A 178 -3.66 16.63 -17.36
CA ILE A 178 -4.30 16.40 -16.06
C ILE A 178 -3.24 16.40 -14.95
N VAL A 179 -3.54 17.10 -13.87
CA VAL A 179 -2.67 17.17 -12.70
C VAL A 179 -3.39 16.57 -11.51
N GLY A 180 -2.67 15.75 -10.72
CA GLY A 180 -3.23 15.17 -9.50
C GLY A 180 -3.88 13.80 -9.71
N VAL A 181 -3.79 13.18 -10.89
CA VAL A 181 -4.05 11.76 -11.12
C VAL A 181 -2.73 11.05 -11.25
N ASN A 182 -2.55 9.95 -10.54
CA ASN A 182 -1.30 9.18 -10.51
C ASN A 182 -1.61 7.68 -10.53
N LEU A 183 -0.63 6.91 -10.97
CA LEU A 183 -0.67 5.45 -10.97
C LEU A 183 0.50 4.93 -10.12
N GLU A 184 0.25 3.85 -9.40
CA GLU A 184 1.23 3.14 -8.58
C GLU A 184 1.21 1.67 -8.96
N SER A 185 2.40 1.08 -9.12
CA SER A 185 2.53 -0.35 -9.43
C SER A 185 2.04 -1.19 -8.24
N ASP A 186 1.23 -2.21 -8.53
CA ASP A 186 0.68 -3.17 -7.60
C ASP A 186 0.81 -4.58 -8.19
N ALA A 187 0.51 -5.61 -7.41
CA ALA A 187 0.54 -6.98 -7.85
C ALA A 187 -0.82 -7.65 -7.61
N GLN A 188 -1.28 -8.42 -8.58
CA GLN A 188 -2.46 -9.25 -8.44
C GLN A 188 -2.08 -10.72 -8.48
N ARG A 189 -2.55 -11.49 -7.48
CA ARG A 189 -2.41 -12.94 -7.47
C ARG A 189 -3.42 -13.56 -8.42
N TYR A 190 -2.97 -14.55 -9.17
CA TYR A 190 -3.79 -15.26 -10.14
C TYR A 190 -3.62 -16.76 -9.98
N TYR A 191 -4.74 -17.49 -10.00
CA TYR A 191 -4.81 -18.94 -9.86
C TYR A 191 -5.35 -19.54 -11.16
N PRO A 192 -4.45 -20.07 -12.04
CA PRO A 192 -4.82 -20.48 -13.41
C PRO A 192 -5.88 -21.58 -13.49
N TYR A 193 -5.99 -22.39 -12.45
CA TYR A 193 -6.93 -23.52 -12.41
C TYR A 193 -8.20 -23.22 -11.62
N SER A 194 -8.48 -21.95 -11.35
CA SER A 194 -9.69 -21.49 -10.62
C SER A 194 -9.91 -22.29 -9.32
N SER A 195 -10.97 -23.09 -9.23
CA SER A 195 -11.36 -23.79 -8.01
C SER A 195 -10.51 -25.04 -7.66
N LEU A 196 -9.59 -25.46 -8.54
CA LEU A 196 -8.78 -26.65 -8.30
C LEU A 196 -7.86 -26.47 -7.08
N ALA A 197 -7.96 -27.38 -6.12
CA ALA A 197 -7.20 -27.36 -4.87
C ALA A 197 -7.36 -26.05 -4.06
N ALA A 198 -8.45 -25.29 -4.24
CA ALA A 198 -8.61 -23.97 -3.66
C ALA A 198 -8.45 -23.93 -2.14
N GLN A 199 -9.02 -24.91 -1.39
CA GLN A 199 -8.89 -24.98 0.06
C GLN A 199 -7.47 -25.35 0.53
N VAL A 200 -6.66 -25.94 -0.36
CA VAL A 200 -5.24 -26.23 -0.07
C VAL A 200 -4.39 -25.00 -0.35
N LEU A 201 -4.54 -24.41 -1.54
CA LEU A 201 -3.80 -23.22 -1.94
C LEU A 201 -4.14 -22.03 -1.05
N GLY A 202 -5.43 -21.85 -0.77
CA GLY A 202 -5.93 -20.64 -0.12
C GLY A 202 -5.94 -19.44 -1.08
N PHE A 203 -5.89 -18.25 -0.53
CA PHE A 203 -5.90 -16.99 -1.28
C PHE A 203 -5.19 -15.89 -0.49
N ILE A 204 -4.94 -14.77 -1.18
CA ILE A 204 -4.39 -13.56 -0.57
C ILE A 204 -5.48 -12.48 -0.45
N SER A 205 -5.32 -11.59 0.51
CA SER A 205 -6.15 -10.39 0.65
C SER A 205 -5.81 -9.33 -0.41
N GLU A 206 -6.63 -8.29 -0.50
CA GLU A 206 -6.35 -7.13 -1.34
C GLU A 206 -5.00 -6.45 -1.06
N ASP A 207 -4.50 -6.58 0.17
CA ASP A 207 -3.20 -6.04 0.61
C ASP A 207 -2.03 -7.03 0.35
N ASN A 208 -2.23 -8.02 -0.54
CA ASN A 208 -1.24 -9.02 -0.95
C ASN A 208 -0.70 -9.87 0.22
N ARG A 209 -1.50 -10.10 1.28
CA ARG A 209 -1.16 -10.98 2.42
C ARG A 209 -1.90 -12.30 2.30
N GLY A 210 -1.19 -13.39 2.53
CA GLY A 210 -1.80 -14.72 2.60
C GLY A 210 -2.84 -14.79 3.72
N THR A 211 -4.05 -15.23 3.38
CA THR A 211 -5.19 -15.26 4.32
C THR A 211 -5.56 -16.69 4.70
N GLU A 212 -5.57 -17.62 3.75
CA GLU A 212 -5.94 -19.02 3.97
C GLU A 212 -4.93 -19.96 3.28
N GLY A 213 -4.93 -21.23 3.67
CA GLY A 213 -4.19 -22.31 3.03
C GLY A 213 -2.67 -22.14 3.03
N ILE A 214 -2.04 -22.63 1.95
CA ILE A 214 -0.59 -22.54 1.70
C ILE A 214 -0.15 -21.07 1.57
N GLU A 215 -0.96 -20.23 0.96
CA GLU A 215 -0.69 -18.81 0.84
C GLU A 215 -0.50 -18.13 2.21
N SER A 216 -1.32 -18.51 3.20
CA SER A 216 -1.20 -17.98 4.57
C SER A 216 -0.05 -18.63 5.34
N TYR A 217 0.13 -19.94 5.22
CA TYR A 217 1.14 -20.67 5.98
C TYR A 217 2.57 -20.27 5.60
N TYR A 218 2.81 -20.05 4.31
CA TYR A 218 4.11 -19.65 3.77
C TYR A 218 4.16 -18.16 3.37
N ASP A 219 3.30 -17.31 3.98
CA ASP A 219 3.23 -15.90 3.61
C ASP A 219 4.57 -15.18 3.75
N SER A 220 5.35 -15.47 4.80
CA SER A 220 6.67 -14.87 5.03
C SER A 220 7.69 -15.23 3.95
N ASP A 221 7.61 -16.43 3.38
CA ASP A 221 8.53 -16.89 2.35
C ASP A 221 8.09 -16.38 0.97
N LEU A 222 6.78 -16.41 0.72
CA LEU A 222 6.18 -16.02 -0.56
C LEU A 222 6.19 -14.51 -0.81
N GLN A 223 6.01 -13.67 0.23
CA GLN A 223 5.76 -12.23 0.07
C GLN A 223 6.96 -11.45 -0.46
N GLY A 224 8.19 -11.89 -0.17
CA GLY A 224 9.40 -11.14 -0.46
C GLY A 224 9.54 -9.85 0.35
N THR A 225 10.46 -9.00 -0.04
CA THR A 225 10.73 -7.72 0.62
C THR A 225 10.66 -6.60 -0.38
N SER A 226 9.69 -5.70 -0.23
CA SER A 226 9.54 -4.55 -1.13
C SER A 226 10.72 -3.61 -1.06
N GLY A 227 11.19 -3.18 -2.23
CA GLY A 227 12.18 -2.12 -2.39
C GLY A 227 11.55 -0.75 -2.22
N LYS A 228 12.37 0.28 -2.28
CA LYS A 228 11.92 1.67 -2.30
C LYS A 228 12.88 2.55 -3.09
N ILE A 229 12.32 3.48 -3.85
CA ILE A 229 13.04 4.55 -4.50
C ILE A 229 12.83 5.81 -3.66
N VAL A 230 13.91 6.37 -3.15
CA VAL A 230 13.89 7.60 -2.38
C VAL A 230 14.35 8.73 -3.29
N THR A 231 13.42 9.57 -3.75
CA THR A 231 13.72 10.74 -4.59
C THR A 231 13.52 12.02 -3.80
N THR A 232 14.41 13.00 -3.99
CA THR A 232 14.27 14.34 -3.40
C THR A 232 13.53 15.28 -4.36
N ARG A 233 12.48 15.93 -3.89
CA ARG A 233 11.77 17.01 -4.63
C ARG A 233 12.05 18.37 -4.02
N GLY A 234 12.27 19.37 -4.88
CA GLY A 234 12.32 20.77 -4.49
C GLY A 234 10.95 21.30 -4.05
N ASN A 235 10.92 22.23 -3.10
CA ASN A 235 9.71 22.95 -2.69
C ASN A 235 9.13 23.73 -3.90
N GLY A 236 8.00 23.25 -4.45
CA GLY A 236 7.34 23.88 -5.60
C GLY A 236 7.19 23.02 -6.84
N GLY A 237 7.56 21.74 -6.79
CA GLY A 237 7.34 20.78 -7.91
C GLY A 237 8.35 20.89 -9.06
N SER A 238 9.38 21.75 -8.95
CA SER A 238 10.51 21.79 -9.89
C SER A 238 11.54 20.72 -9.52
N GLU A 239 12.00 19.96 -10.52
CA GLU A 239 13.13 19.06 -10.35
C GLU A 239 14.34 19.85 -9.89
N MET A 240 14.99 19.43 -8.80
CA MET A 240 16.26 19.98 -8.38
C MET A 240 17.34 19.56 -9.37
N LEU A 241 18.25 20.49 -9.69
CA LEU A 241 19.44 20.23 -10.54
C LEU A 241 20.36 19.11 -10.02
N TYR A 242 20.15 18.65 -8.81
CA TYR A 242 20.81 17.50 -8.19
C TYR A 242 19.74 16.63 -7.51
N THR A 243 19.22 15.66 -8.25
CA THR A 243 18.29 14.66 -7.73
C THR A 243 19.12 13.60 -7.00
N TYR A 244 18.98 13.52 -5.68
CA TYR A 244 19.52 12.38 -4.94
C TYR A 244 18.49 11.26 -5.06
N GLU A 245 18.85 10.23 -5.80
CA GLU A 245 18.07 9.00 -5.89
C GLU A 245 18.80 7.88 -5.16
N LYS A 246 18.15 7.28 -4.20
CA LYS A 246 18.66 6.09 -3.54
C LYS A 246 17.70 4.95 -3.80
N TYR A 247 18.21 3.95 -4.50
CA TYR A 247 17.47 2.71 -4.77
C TYR A 247 17.74 1.71 -3.66
N TYR A 248 16.69 1.12 -3.16
CA TYR A 248 16.71 -0.09 -2.35
C TYR A 248 16.01 -1.15 -3.17
N ASP A 249 16.75 -2.14 -3.62
CA ASP A 249 16.22 -3.19 -4.48
C ASP A 249 15.12 -3.98 -3.77
N ALA A 250 14.09 -4.36 -4.50
CA ALA A 250 13.12 -5.35 -4.04
C ALA A 250 13.78 -6.74 -4.08
N SER A 251 13.43 -7.58 -3.13
CA SER A 251 13.77 -9.00 -3.16
C SER A 251 12.48 -9.79 -3.31
N ASP A 252 12.32 -10.46 -4.44
CA ASP A 252 11.15 -11.27 -4.71
C ASP A 252 11.03 -12.42 -3.69
N GLY A 253 9.80 -12.89 -3.48
CA GLY A 253 9.52 -14.01 -2.59
C GLY A 253 10.01 -15.34 -3.15
N ASP A 254 10.28 -16.28 -2.24
CA ASP A 254 10.66 -17.63 -2.61
C ASP A 254 9.49 -18.38 -3.24
N SER A 255 9.77 -19.22 -4.24
CA SER A 255 8.76 -20.05 -4.89
C SER A 255 8.64 -21.40 -4.18
N LEU A 256 7.42 -21.93 -4.14
CA LEU A 256 7.11 -23.22 -3.53
C LEU A 256 6.85 -24.28 -4.60
N VAL A 257 7.36 -25.48 -4.38
CA VAL A 257 7.00 -26.68 -5.15
C VAL A 257 6.28 -27.63 -4.22
N LEU A 258 5.00 -27.87 -4.50
CA LEU A 258 4.14 -28.75 -3.71
C LEU A 258 4.29 -30.21 -4.18
N THR A 259 3.91 -31.15 -3.32
CA THR A 259 3.81 -32.57 -3.68
C THR A 259 2.53 -32.89 -4.46
N LEU A 260 1.60 -31.93 -4.56
CA LEU A 260 0.38 -32.07 -5.33
C LEU A 260 0.67 -32.36 -6.80
N ASP A 261 -0.15 -33.21 -7.40
CA ASP A 261 -0.20 -33.48 -8.84
C ASP A 261 -1.54 -32.97 -9.38
N THR A 262 -1.48 -31.98 -10.26
CA THR A 262 -2.68 -31.33 -10.83
C THR A 262 -3.63 -32.33 -11.48
N SER A 263 -3.11 -33.35 -12.17
CA SER A 263 -3.94 -34.37 -12.83
C SER A 263 -4.64 -35.29 -11.83
N VAL A 264 -3.93 -35.71 -10.77
CA VAL A 264 -4.50 -36.54 -9.70
C VAL A 264 -5.52 -35.74 -8.89
N GLN A 265 -5.22 -34.47 -8.62
CA GLN A 265 -6.13 -33.54 -7.94
C GLN A 265 -7.46 -33.39 -8.72
N TYR A 266 -7.38 -33.11 -10.02
CA TYR A 266 -8.54 -33.02 -10.88
C TYR A 266 -9.37 -34.32 -10.88
N MET A 267 -8.70 -35.48 -10.99
CA MET A 267 -9.38 -36.77 -10.94
C MET A 267 -10.08 -37.00 -9.60
N LEU A 268 -9.44 -36.65 -8.49
CA LEU A 268 -10.03 -36.77 -7.16
C LEU A 268 -11.28 -35.91 -7.05
N GLU A 269 -11.20 -34.63 -7.35
CA GLU A 269 -12.34 -33.70 -7.30
C GLU A 269 -13.48 -34.17 -8.16
N LYS A 270 -13.21 -34.54 -9.42
CA LYS A 270 -14.23 -35.02 -10.36
C LYS A 270 -14.93 -36.30 -9.89
N ASN A 271 -14.18 -37.23 -9.31
CA ASN A 271 -14.78 -38.46 -8.79
C ASN A 271 -15.60 -38.22 -7.51
N LEU A 272 -15.19 -37.27 -6.67
CA LEU A 272 -15.98 -36.87 -5.52
C LEU A 272 -17.29 -36.17 -5.93
N GLU A 273 -17.25 -35.27 -6.92
CA GLU A 273 -18.44 -34.63 -7.52
C GLU A 273 -19.43 -35.69 -8.05
N ASN A 274 -18.94 -36.63 -8.87
CA ASN A 274 -19.75 -37.72 -9.40
C ASN A 274 -20.35 -38.61 -8.28
N ALA A 275 -19.62 -38.79 -7.20
CA ALA A 275 -20.10 -39.57 -6.06
C ALA A 275 -21.22 -38.83 -5.31
N ILE A 276 -21.10 -37.52 -5.11
CA ILE A 276 -22.15 -36.68 -4.49
C ILE A 276 -23.44 -36.76 -5.32
N GLU A 277 -23.32 -36.52 -6.61
CA GLU A 277 -24.47 -36.56 -7.52
C GLU A 277 -25.13 -37.94 -7.57
N ARG A 278 -24.32 -38.99 -7.77
CA ARG A 278 -24.81 -40.36 -7.92
C ARG A 278 -25.46 -40.92 -6.67
N TYR A 279 -24.97 -40.57 -5.50
CA TYR A 279 -25.43 -41.10 -4.21
C TYR A 279 -26.20 -40.10 -3.37
N GLU A 280 -26.53 -38.94 -3.94
CA GLU A 280 -27.28 -37.85 -3.31
C GLU A 280 -26.73 -37.48 -1.91
N ILE A 281 -25.38 -37.33 -1.82
CA ILE A 281 -24.68 -37.07 -0.57
C ILE A 281 -24.98 -35.64 -0.09
N GLN A 282 -25.61 -35.51 1.08
CA GLN A 282 -26.09 -34.20 1.59
C GLN A 282 -25.01 -33.40 2.31
N ASN A 283 -24.03 -34.04 2.89
CA ASN A 283 -23.04 -33.39 3.77
C ASN A 283 -21.69 -33.10 3.09
N GLY A 284 -21.64 -33.16 1.74
CA GLY A 284 -20.43 -32.98 0.95
C GLY A 284 -19.48 -34.16 1.05
N ALA A 285 -18.37 -34.10 0.36
CA ALA A 285 -17.32 -35.11 0.35
C ALA A 285 -15.95 -34.46 0.40
N PHE A 286 -14.99 -35.21 0.92
CA PHE A 286 -13.58 -34.82 0.91
C PHE A 286 -12.70 -36.06 0.78
N GLY A 287 -11.47 -35.90 0.29
CA GLY A 287 -10.57 -37.00 0.07
C GLY A 287 -9.10 -36.58 0.03
N ILE A 288 -8.23 -37.53 0.36
CA ILE A 288 -6.77 -37.38 0.33
C ILE A 288 -6.18 -38.56 -0.44
N VAL A 289 -5.24 -38.26 -1.34
CA VAL A 289 -4.40 -39.26 -2.01
C VAL A 289 -2.98 -39.07 -1.55
N MET A 290 -2.39 -40.14 -0.98
CA MET A 290 -1.05 -40.14 -0.41
C MET A 290 -0.19 -41.20 -1.07
N ASP A 291 1.07 -40.91 -1.39
CA ASP A 291 2.06 -41.88 -1.78
C ASP A 291 2.52 -42.66 -0.53
N VAL A 292 2.26 -43.94 -0.51
CA VAL A 292 2.55 -44.81 0.66
C VAL A 292 4.05 -45.01 0.93
N ASN A 293 4.92 -44.73 -0.06
CA ASN A 293 6.36 -44.91 0.09
C ASN A 293 7.06 -43.66 0.65
N THR A 294 6.55 -42.46 0.33
CA THR A 294 7.17 -41.18 0.72
C THR A 294 6.37 -40.44 1.77
N GLY A 295 5.06 -40.68 1.87
CA GLY A 295 4.13 -39.93 2.69
C GLY A 295 3.66 -38.61 2.03
N ASP A 296 4.04 -38.36 0.78
CA ASP A 296 3.65 -37.17 0.05
C ASP A 296 2.14 -37.12 -0.18
N ILE A 297 1.52 -35.99 0.10
CA ILE A 297 0.15 -35.72 -0.29
C ILE A 297 0.13 -35.33 -1.77
N VAL A 298 -0.39 -36.25 -2.60
CA VAL A 298 -0.45 -36.08 -4.06
C VAL A 298 -1.70 -35.33 -4.49
N ALA A 299 -2.81 -35.49 -3.76
CA ALA A 299 -4.03 -34.74 -3.93
C ALA A 299 -4.79 -34.60 -2.62
N MET A 300 -5.49 -33.49 -2.44
CA MET A 300 -6.34 -33.22 -1.27
C MET A 300 -7.50 -32.32 -1.72
N ALA A 301 -8.71 -32.82 -1.63
CA ALA A 301 -9.92 -32.12 -2.10
C ALA A 301 -11.01 -32.07 -1.04
N THR A 302 -11.66 -30.94 -0.96
CA THR A 302 -12.90 -30.71 -0.23
C THR A 302 -13.93 -30.17 -1.21
N LEU A 303 -15.10 -30.82 -1.34
CA LEU A 303 -16.13 -30.33 -2.24
C LEU A 303 -17.00 -29.23 -1.61
N GLY A 304 -17.58 -28.40 -2.46
CA GLY A 304 -18.09 -27.07 -2.13
C GLY A 304 -16.97 -26.05 -2.23
N SER A 305 -16.15 -26.20 -3.29
CA SER A 305 -14.98 -25.34 -3.55
C SER A 305 -15.40 -23.94 -3.99
N TYR A 306 -14.43 -23.04 -4.06
CA TYR A 306 -14.58 -21.66 -4.50
C TYR A 306 -13.46 -21.30 -5.48
N ASP A 307 -13.60 -20.20 -6.21
CA ASP A 307 -12.49 -19.67 -7.01
C ASP A 307 -11.66 -18.69 -6.16
N PRO A 308 -10.37 -18.98 -5.90
CA PRO A 308 -9.49 -18.06 -5.17
C PRO A 308 -9.31 -16.70 -5.85
N ASN A 309 -9.53 -16.59 -7.17
CA ASN A 309 -9.53 -15.31 -7.86
C ASN A 309 -10.72 -14.41 -7.46
N HIS A 310 -11.85 -15.04 -7.02
CA HIS A 310 -13.08 -14.37 -6.60
C HIS A 310 -13.54 -14.86 -5.22
N TYR A 311 -12.63 -15.00 -4.28
CA TYR A 311 -12.83 -15.62 -2.97
C TYR A 311 -13.95 -15.02 -2.12
N LEU A 312 -14.38 -13.79 -2.42
CA LEU A 312 -15.48 -13.12 -1.73
C LEU A 312 -16.87 -13.55 -2.22
N GLU A 313 -16.98 -14.19 -3.36
CA GLU A 313 -18.23 -14.72 -3.88
C GLU A 313 -18.68 -15.97 -3.10
N ILE A 314 -19.96 -16.23 -3.07
CA ILE A 314 -20.54 -17.43 -2.43
C ILE A 314 -20.90 -18.40 -3.55
N TYR A 315 -20.28 -19.58 -3.54
CA TYR A 315 -20.40 -20.58 -4.61
C TYR A 315 -21.44 -21.67 -4.34
N ASP A 316 -21.95 -21.78 -3.11
CA ASP A 316 -23.09 -22.66 -2.79
C ASP A 316 -24.39 -22.00 -3.23
N PRO A 317 -25.12 -22.51 -4.25
CA PRO A 317 -26.31 -21.85 -4.79
C PRO A 317 -27.41 -21.64 -3.77
N ALA A 318 -27.54 -22.54 -2.78
CA ALA A 318 -28.55 -22.42 -1.73
C ALA A 318 -28.21 -21.29 -0.75
N GLN A 319 -26.93 -21.14 -0.41
CA GLN A 319 -26.45 -20.04 0.44
C GLN A 319 -26.47 -18.71 -0.30
N GLU A 320 -26.09 -18.69 -1.55
CA GLU A 320 -26.15 -17.49 -2.41
C GLU A 320 -27.59 -16.96 -2.49
N ALA A 321 -28.57 -17.83 -2.82
CA ALA A 321 -29.97 -17.43 -2.88
C ALA A 321 -30.51 -16.92 -1.53
N GLU A 322 -30.08 -17.52 -0.42
CA GLU A 322 -30.46 -17.06 0.92
C GLU A 322 -29.86 -15.69 1.24
N MET A 323 -28.57 -15.47 0.91
CA MET A 323 -27.92 -14.18 1.12
C MET A 323 -28.56 -13.09 0.26
N GLU A 324 -28.89 -13.39 -1.00
CA GLU A 324 -29.58 -12.46 -1.88
C GLU A 324 -30.96 -12.08 -1.32
N ARG A 325 -31.71 -13.05 -0.82
CA ARG A 325 -33.00 -12.80 -0.18
C ARG A 325 -32.86 -11.87 1.05
N GLN A 326 -31.89 -12.12 1.91
CA GLN A 326 -31.63 -11.28 3.09
C GLN A 326 -31.20 -9.87 2.67
N TYR A 327 -30.39 -9.76 1.63
CA TYR A 327 -29.96 -8.46 1.09
C TYR A 327 -31.12 -7.65 0.53
N GLN A 328 -32.05 -8.28 -0.21
CA GLN A 328 -33.24 -7.61 -0.73
C GLN A 328 -34.18 -7.15 0.42
N ASN A 329 -34.29 -7.93 1.48
CA ASN A 329 -35.03 -7.52 2.67
C ASN A 329 -34.38 -6.28 3.33
N LEU A 330 -33.06 -6.27 3.45
CA LEU A 330 -32.30 -5.15 4.01
C LEU A 330 -32.47 -3.87 3.18
N LEU A 331 -32.49 -3.99 1.83
CA LEU A 331 -32.71 -2.84 0.93
C LEU A 331 -34.11 -2.25 1.06
N ALA A 332 -35.10 -3.06 1.43
CA ALA A 332 -36.49 -2.62 1.65
C ALA A 332 -36.68 -1.89 3.00
N MET A 333 -35.73 -2.01 3.91
CA MET A 333 -35.82 -1.37 5.24
C MET A 333 -35.40 0.10 5.18
N LYS A 334 -35.96 0.89 6.11
CA LYS A 334 -35.58 2.29 6.28
C LYS A 334 -34.19 2.36 6.94
N LYS A 335 -33.23 2.92 6.23
CA LYS A 335 -31.89 3.24 6.77
C LYS A 335 -32.05 4.17 7.99
N ASP A 336 -31.13 4.16 8.91
CA ASP A 336 -31.13 4.95 10.16
C ASP A 336 -32.12 4.47 11.24
N THR A 337 -32.58 3.21 11.20
CA THR A 337 -33.33 2.58 12.27
C THR A 337 -32.47 1.53 12.98
N GLU A 338 -32.72 1.32 14.29
CA GLU A 338 -32.07 0.26 15.07
C GLU A 338 -32.27 -1.11 14.43
N ALA A 339 -33.50 -1.39 13.97
CA ALA A 339 -33.85 -2.63 13.27
C ALA A 339 -33.03 -2.84 11.97
N TYR A 340 -32.74 -1.77 11.23
CA TYR A 340 -31.86 -1.85 10.05
C TYR A 340 -30.42 -2.23 10.42
N GLU A 341 -29.86 -1.64 11.47
CA GLU A 341 -28.50 -1.94 11.92
C GLU A 341 -28.38 -3.37 12.49
N GLU A 342 -29.40 -3.86 13.18
CA GLU A 342 -29.44 -5.25 13.64
C GLU A 342 -29.50 -6.22 12.46
N GLU A 343 -30.39 -6.01 11.49
CA GLU A 343 -30.52 -6.87 10.31
C GLU A 343 -29.27 -6.82 9.42
N ARG A 344 -28.66 -5.63 9.24
CA ARG A 344 -27.39 -5.46 8.53
C ARG A 344 -26.27 -6.24 9.20
N THR A 345 -26.21 -6.22 10.52
CA THR A 345 -25.22 -6.98 11.29
C THR A 345 -25.45 -8.48 11.14
N ALA A 346 -26.68 -8.94 11.20
CA ALA A 346 -27.04 -10.33 10.99
C ALA A 346 -26.67 -10.81 9.58
N TYR A 347 -26.99 -10.03 8.56
CA TYR A 347 -26.61 -10.29 7.17
C TYR A 347 -25.09 -10.39 7.00
N ASN A 348 -24.33 -9.42 7.51
CA ASN A 348 -22.87 -9.44 7.42
C ASN A 348 -22.25 -10.67 8.08
N ASN A 349 -22.79 -11.06 9.24
CA ASN A 349 -22.35 -12.27 9.95
C ASN A 349 -22.69 -13.55 9.17
N ALA A 350 -23.86 -13.61 8.53
CA ALA A 350 -24.26 -14.73 7.70
C ALA A 350 -23.37 -14.89 6.46
N VAL A 351 -23.06 -13.78 5.76
CA VAL A 351 -22.12 -13.76 4.62
C VAL A 351 -20.73 -14.21 5.07
N ALA A 352 -20.22 -13.70 6.20
CA ALA A 352 -18.92 -14.09 6.72
C ALA A 352 -18.88 -15.60 7.06
N ALA A 353 -19.94 -16.13 7.69
CA ALA A 353 -20.05 -17.56 8.02
C ALA A 353 -20.09 -18.44 6.77
N ALA A 354 -20.83 -18.02 5.72
CA ALA A 354 -20.90 -18.73 4.45
C ALA A 354 -19.52 -18.80 3.77
N ARG A 355 -18.79 -17.69 3.74
CA ARG A 355 -17.41 -17.61 3.20
C ARG A 355 -16.44 -18.49 3.99
N LEU A 356 -16.42 -18.40 5.30
CA LEU A 356 -15.57 -19.24 6.15
C LEU A 356 -15.85 -20.73 5.94
N LYS A 357 -17.11 -21.11 5.71
CA LYS A 357 -17.48 -22.50 5.43
C LYS A 357 -16.89 -23.01 4.12
N GLN A 358 -16.92 -22.23 3.03
CA GLN A 358 -16.37 -22.66 1.74
C GLN A 358 -14.84 -22.63 1.68
N TRP A 359 -14.17 -21.74 2.47
CA TRP A 359 -12.71 -21.67 2.54
C TRP A 359 -12.10 -22.81 3.37
N ARG A 360 -12.92 -23.39 4.25
CA ARG A 360 -12.46 -24.41 5.20
C ARG A 360 -12.01 -25.70 4.51
N ASN A 361 -10.76 -26.12 4.73
CA ASN A 361 -10.27 -27.41 4.29
C ASN A 361 -10.71 -28.51 5.28
N ARG A 362 -11.74 -29.24 4.91
CA ARG A 362 -12.33 -30.29 5.77
C ARG A 362 -11.41 -31.47 6.00
N CYS A 363 -10.45 -31.73 5.09
CA CYS A 363 -9.47 -32.80 5.23
C CYS A 363 -8.58 -32.65 6.47
N VAL A 364 -8.35 -31.40 6.91
CA VAL A 364 -7.45 -31.09 8.04
C VAL A 364 -8.17 -30.44 9.22
N SER A 365 -9.36 -29.87 9.01
CA SER A 365 -10.06 -29.08 10.03
C SER A 365 -11.22 -29.81 10.68
N ASP A 366 -11.80 -30.85 10.04
CA ASP A 366 -12.99 -31.53 10.51
C ASP A 366 -12.66 -32.88 11.14
N GLY A 367 -13.26 -33.13 12.30
CA GLY A 367 -13.34 -34.48 12.87
C GLY A 367 -14.47 -35.28 12.23
N TYR A 368 -14.26 -36.57 12.05
CA TYR A 368 -15.29 -37.50 11.57
C TYR A 368 -15.19 -38.84 12.24
N GLU A 369 -16.26 -39.62 12.22
CA GLU A 369 -16.27 -40.99 12.71
C GLU A 369 -15.68 -41.91 11.64
N PRO A 370 -14.46 -42.47 11.84
CA PRO A 370 -13.73 -43.21 10.80
C PRO A 370 -14.33 -44.57 10.45
N GLY A 371 -15.17 -45.12 11.30
CA GLY A 371 -15.77 -46.44 11.09
C GLY A 371 -14.72 -47.50 10.82
N SER A 372 -14.95 -48.32 9.77
CA SER A 372 -14.05 -49.43 9.39
C SER A 372 -12.65 -48.98 8.93
N THR A 373 -12.44 -47.71 8.57
CA THR A 373 -11.10 -47.20 8.22
C THR A 373 -10.18 -47.19 9.43
N PHE A 374 -10.72 -47.08 10.66
CA PHE A 374 -9.93 -47.18 11.89
C PHE A 374 -9.28 -48.55 12.10
N LYS A 375 -9.78 -49.63 11.43
CA LYS A 375 -9.16 -50.98 11.48
C LYS A 375 -7.73 -50.98 10.98
N LEU A 376 -7.37 -50.07 10.04
CA LEU A 376 -5.99 -49.91 9.57
C LEU A 376 -5.07 -49.45 10.70
N ILE A 377 -5.54 -48.51 11.53
CA ILE A 377 -4.77 -48.02 12.70
C ILE A 377 -4.63 -49.15 13.73
N THR A 378 -5.72 -49.91 13.99
CA THR A 378 -5.69 -51.05 14.90
C THR A 378 -4.72 -52.12 14.41
N LEU A 379 -4.72 -52.40 13.10
CA LEU A 379 -3.77 -53.35 12.48
C LEU A 379 -2.32 -52.86 12.61
N ALA A 380 -2.07 -51.60 12.28
CA ALA A 380 -0.71 -51.04 12.41
C ALA A 380 -0.21 -51.07 13.85
N ALA A 381 -1.04 -50.67 14.81
CA ALA A 381 -0.70 -50.73 16.24
C ALA A 381 -0.43 -52.18 16.71
N GLY A 382 -1.25 -53.16 16.26
CA GLY A 382 -1.04 -54.56 16.61
C GLY A 382 0.26 -55.14 16.04
N LEU A 383 0.64 -54.75 14.82
CA LEU A 383 1.93 -55.13 14.24
C LEU A 383 3.10 -54.46 14.98
N ASP A 384 2.99 -53.20 15.33
CA ASP A 384 4.02 -52.39 16.00
C ASP A 384 4.30 -52.95 17.43
N CYS A 385 3.25 -53.25 18.18
CA CYS A 385 3.39 -53.85 19.52
C CYS A 385 3.66 -55.36 19.53
N GLY A 386 3.73 -56.01 18.37
CA GLY A 386 4.02 -57.44 18.25
C GLY A 386 2.87 -58.36 18.68
N ALA A 387 1.63 -57.86 18.80
CA ALA A 387 0.46 -58.67 19.15
C ALA A 387 0.14 -59.73 18.07
N PHE A 388 0.49 -59.45 16.83
CA PHE A 388 0.44 -60.35 15.67
C PHE A 388 1.49 -59.95 14.63
N THR A 389 1.68 -60.76 13.61
CA THR A 389 2.63 -60.55 12.51
C THR A 389 1.88 -60.61 11.18
N THR A 390 2.53 -60.22 10.09
CA THR A 390 1.98 -60.36 8.72
C THR A 390 1.66 -61.78 8.29
N GLN A 391 2.15 -62.79 9.07
CA GLN A 391 1.90 -64.21 8.85
C GLN A 391 0.77 -64.73 9.75
N SER A 392 0.23 -63.95 10.65
CA SER A 392 -0.87 -64.37 11.52
C SER A 392 -2.15 -64.56 10.69
N SER A 393 -2.88 -65.62 10.94
CA SER A 393 -4.17 -65.93 10.31
C SER A 393 -5.23 -66.11 11.40
N TYR A 394 -6.48 -65.77 11.04
CA TYR A 394 -7.66 -65.94 11.85
C TYR A 394 -8.53 -67.05 11.29
#